data_54e623c10423a42cfd2a623fc24ebdaa
#
_entry.id   54e623c10423a42cfd2a623fc24ebdaa
#
_cell.length_a   1.000
_cell.length_b   1.000
_cell.length_c   1.000
_cell.angle_alpha   90.00
_cell.angle_beta   90.00
_cell.angle_gamma   90.00
#
_symmetry.space_group_name_H-M   'P 1'
#
loop_
_entity.id
_entity.type
_entity.pdbx_description
1 polymer ?
#
loop_
_entity_poly.entity_id
_entity_poly.type
_entity_poly.pdbx_seq_one_letter_code
_entity_poly.pdbx_strand_id
1 'polypeptide(L)'
;APDAYELERTVYASELGLESMSTVSGVFYRDGKVYVTLKGTIVITDENFENATYITEYTREDNTKSSIKAPTGIWVTEDGHIYICEMDQGEIIEFDENYNYVRALGDPNCIGLTVAYRPKRITVDSVGRMYVLVNNCYEGFVELDPEGNFNRYVGATPVTVSLVDRFWRSIQTEAQQARSSLWLPTTYSDLAIDADGFIYASIADSTSKDPIRKLNASGDDVMPENEFTERPMGDYDESGKSLSNLTNIAVADDGRFAVLDSVYSRIFVYSSDGNLMYEFGGSGNAEGKLNSPVGICFMDEKVLVVDLAYQSVEVFAPTEYGHLINQGLEAQSRYDYDEAAGYWQQVLDINNNFYYANLGLGKYQLR
;
A
#
# COMPACT_ATOMS: atom_id res chain seq x y z
N ALA A 1 -7.38 9.96 23.24
CA ALA A 1 -6.32 10.70 22.52
C ALA A 1 -6.98 11.73 21.62
N PRO A 2 -6.36 12.86 21.34
CA PRO A 2 -6.84 13.76 20.29
C PRO A 2 -6.77 13.07 18.93
N ASP A 3 -7.60 13.53 17.98
CA ASP A 3 -7.52 13.06 16.60
C ASP A 3 -6.19 13.53 15.98
N ALA A 4 -5.49 12.61 15.34
CA ALA A 4 -4.20 12.93 14.71
C ALA A 4 -4.38 13.46 13.28
N TYR A 5 -5.48 13.09 12.62
CA TYR A 5 -5.82 13.51 11.27
C TYR A 5 -7.30 13.91 11.18
N GLU A 6 -7.56 14.88 10.35
CA GLU A 6 -8.92 15.34 10.03
C GLU A 6 -9.09 15.49 8.51
N LEU A 7 -10.33 15.43 8.03
CA LEU A 7 -10.63 15.68 6.63
C LEU A 7 -10.39 17.18 6.34
N GLU A 8 -9.47 17.46 5.44
CA GLU A 8 -9.21 18.82 4.97
C GLU A 8 -10.17 19.18 3.82
N ARG A 9 -10.38 18.21 2.91
CA ARG A 9 -11.16 18.45 1.69
C ARG A 9 -11.58 17.13 1.04
N THR A 10 -12.71 17.17 0.36
CA THR A 10 -13.18 16.14 -0.56
C THR A 10 -13.10 16.66 -1.99
N VAL A 11 -12.47 15.92 -2.89
CA VAL A 11 -12.33 16.27 -4.32
C VAL A 11 -13.26 15.37 -5.12
N TYR A 12 -14.18 15.99 -5.83
CA TYR A 12 -15.18 15.30 -6.66
C TYR A 12 -14.78 15.26 -8.13
N ALA A 13 -15.44 14.41 -8.90
CA ALA A 13 -15.22 14.25 -10.34
C ALA A 13 -15.20 15.58 -11.12
N SER A 14 -16.11 16.51 -10.80
CA SER A 14 -16.21 17.80 -11.47
C SER A 14 -14.96 18.69 -11.31
N GLU A 15 -14.27 18.59 -10.18
CA GLU A 15 -13.01 19.33 -9.93
C GLU A 15 -11.85 18.74 -10.75
N LEU A 16 -11.92 17.45 -11.05
CA LEU A 16 -10.97 16.77 -11.93
C LEU A 16 -11.36 16.80 -13.41
N GLY A 17 -12.38 17.59 -13.79
CA GLY A 17 -12.87 17.66 -15.16
C GLY A 17 -13.51 16.37 -15.68
N LEU A 18 -13.99 15.51 -14.79
CA LEU A 18 -14.60 14.22 -15.09
C LEU A 18 -16.13 14.27 -14.89
N GLU A 19 -16.85 13.44 -15.64
CA GLU A 19 -18.28 13.26 -15.44
C GLU A 19 -18.60 12.40 -14.20
N SER A 20 -17.73 11.44 -13.88
CA SER A 20 -17.92 10.48 -12.78
C SER A 20 -16.59 9.84 -12.38
N MET A 21 -16.47 9.46 -11.10
CA MET A 21 -15.39 8.64 -10.57
C MET A 21 -15.86 7.24 -10.15
N SER A 22 -16.99 6.75 -10.67
CA SER A 22 -17.56 5.43 -10.33
C SER A 22 -16.67 4.23 -10.69
N THR A 23 -15.57 4.45 -11.41
CA THR A 23 -14.61 3.42 -11.82
C THR A 23 -13.20 3.71 -11.33
N VAL A 24 -13.07 4.58 -10.34
CA VAL A 24 -11.76 4.91 -9.76
C VAL A 24 -11.14 3.66 -9.14
N SER A 25 -9.85 3.46 -9.35
CA SER A 25 -9.12 2.25 -8.96
C SER A 25 -7.88 2.49 -8.12
N GLY A 26 -7.36 3.72 -8.10
CA GLY A 26 -6.17 4.06 -7.34
C GLY A 26 -5.82 5.53 -7.37
N VAL A 27 -4.91 5.90 -6.48
CA VAL A 27 -4.31 7.22 -6.37
C VAL A 27 -2.82 7.06 -6.07
N PHE A 28 -2.01 7.96 -6.61
CA PHE A 28 -0.58 8.04 -6.35
C PHE A 28 -0.14 9.50 -6.33
N TYR A 29 0.88 9.78 -5.54
CA TYR A 29 1.49 11.12 -5.47
C TYR A 29 3.00 11.02 -5.66
N ARG A 30 3.55 11.91 -6.47
CA ARG A 30 5.01 12.08 -6.63
C ARG A 30 5.31 13.49 -7.12
N ASP A 31 6.27 14.15 -6.47
CA ASP A 31 6.89 15.41 -6.88
C ASP A 31 5.87 16.49 -7.31
N GLY A 32 4.90 16.78 -6.43
CA GLY A 32 3.89 17.80 -6.65
C GLY A 32 2.77 17.41 -7.61
N LYS A 33 2.69 16.14 -8.01
CA LYS A 33 1.65 15.64 -8.91
C LYS A 33 0.83 14.53 -8.27
N VAL A 34 -0.49 14.65 -8.40
CA VAL A 34 -1.46 13.63 -8.01
C VAL A 34 -1.94 12.88 -9.26
N TYR A 35 -1.87 11.58 -9.21
CA TYR A 35 -2.29 10.67 -10.28
C TYR A 35 -3.51 9.89 -9.80
N VAL A 36 -4.61 9.98 -10.52
CA VAL A 36 -5.85 9.23 -10.21
C VAL A 36 -6.16 8.31 -11.38
N THR A 37 -6.25 7.01 -11.10
CA THR A 37 -6.54 5.99 -12.13
C THR A 37 -8.02 5.64 -12.15
N LEU A 38 -8.59 5.65 -13.35
CA LEU A 38 -9.97 5.26 -13.62
C LEU A 38 -10.02 4.38 -14.88
N LYS A 39 -11.12 3.66 -15.05
CA LYS A 39 -11.36 2.97 -16.31
C LYS A 39 -11.35 3.97 -17.47
N GLY A 40 -10.47 3.75 -18.43
CA GLY A 40 -10.35 4.57 -19.64
C GLY A 40 -9.46 5.81 -19.52
N THR A 41 -8.96 6.16 -18.34
CA THR A 41 -8.14 7.36 -18.17
C THR A 41 -7.25 7.33 -16.94
N ILE A 42 -6.15 8.05 -17.01
CA ILE A 42 -5.35 8.48 -15.86
C ILE A 42 -5.43 9.99 -15.82
N VAL A 43 -5.87 10.54 -14.70
CA VAL A 43 -5.92 11.99 -14.47
C VAL A 43 -4.69 12.39 -13.68
N ILE A 44 -4.01 13.43 -14.12
CA ILE A 44 -2.79 13.95 -13.49
C ILE A 44 -3.05 15.42 -13.18
N THR A 45 -2.89 15.80 -11.91
CA THR A 45 -3.10 17.18 -11.43
C THR A 45 -1.92 17.63 -10.59
N ASP A 46 -1.91 18.89 -10.21
CA ASP A 46 -1.06 19.37 -9.11
C ASP A 46 -1.66 18.99 -7.73
N GLU A 47 -0.99 19.34 -6.65
CA GLU A 47 -1.38 19.08 -5.26
C GLU A 47 -2.72 19.73 -4.86
N ASN A 48 -3.12 20.77 -5.57
CA ASN A 48 -4.37 21.46 -5.36
C ASN A 48 -5.52 20.86 -6.17
N PHE A 49 -5.27 19.75 -6.91
CA PHE A 49 -6.19 19.12 -7.85
C PHE A 49 -6.60 20.05 -9.00
N GLU A 50 -5.68 20.92 -9.38
CA GLU A 50 -5.83 21.84 -10.51
C GLU A 50 -4.96 21.39 -11.69
N ASN A 51 -5.07 22.08 -12.84
CA ASN A 51 -4.25 21.87 -14.04
C ASN A 51 -4.29 20.43 -14.59
N ALA A 52 -5.47 19.82 -14.59
CA ALA A 52 -5.65 18.42 -14.97
C ALA A 52 -5.15 18.11 -16.39
N THR A 53 -4.35 17.06 -16.50
CA THR A 53 -3.92 16.43 -17.75
C THR A 53 -4.42 14.98 -17.76
N TYR A 54 -4.70 14.44 -18.97
CA TYR A 54 -5.30 13.11 -19.10
C TYR A 54 -4.49 12.24 -20.03
N ILE A 55 -4.24 10.99 -19.61
CA ILE A 55 -3.75 9.93 -20.49
C ILE A 55 -4.93 8.99 -20.75
N THR A 56 -5.46 9.02 -21.98
CA THR A 56 -6.59 8.17 -22.42
C THR A 56 -6.20 7.24 -23.54
N GLU A 57 -5.38 7.76 -24.46
CA GLU A 57 -4.88 7.06 -25.64
C GLU A 57 -3.38 7.23 -25.77
N TYR A 58 -2.73 6.26 -26.40
CA TYR A 58 -1.30 6.28 -26.71
C TYR A 58 -1.03 5.55 -28.02
N THR A 59 0.14 5.78 -28.60
CA THR A 59 0.57 5.13 -29.84
C THR A 59 1.72 4.18 -29.51
N ARG A 60 1.56 2.90 -29.83
CA ARG A 60 2.58 1.86 -29.64
C ARG A 60 3.71 1.99 -30.65
N GLU A 61 4.79 1.27 -30.46
CA GLU A 61 5.97 1.27 -31.36
C GLU A 61 5.63 0.87 -32.81
N ASP A 62 4.64 0.01 -32.99
CA ASP A 62 4.15 -0.42 -34.31
C ASP A 62 3.19 0.59 -34.98
N ASN A 63 3.05 1.79 -34.40
CA ASN A 63 2.13 2.85 -34.79
C ASN A 63 0.64 2.50 -34.60
N THR A 64 0.30 1.45 -33.86
CA THR A 64 -1.09 1.18 -33.49
C THR A 64 -1.54 2.12 -32.37
N LYS A 65 -2.78 2.64 -32.49
CA LYS A 65 -3.41 3.38 -31.41
C LYS A 65 -4.00 2.44 -30.40
N SER A 66 -3.70 2.67 -29.15
CA SER A 66 -4.22 1.96 -27.99
C SER A 66 -4.80 2.95 -27.00
N SER A 67 -5.60 2.47 -26.07
CA SER A 67 -6.21 3.29 -25.02
C SER A 67 -6.07 2.63 -23.67
N ILE A 68 -6.03 3.42 -22.61
CA ILE A 68 -6.16 2.95 -21.23
C ILE A 68 -7.48 2.18 -21.10
N LYS A 69 -7.47 1.01 -20.47
CA LYS A 69 -8.67 0.17 -20.31
C LYS A 69 -9.18 0.19 -18.88
N ALA A 70 -8.50 -0.54 -18.00
CA ALA A 70 -8.90 -0.70 -16.62
C ALA A 70 -7.64 -0.83 -15.73
N PRO A 71 -6.93 0.28 -15.50
CA PRO A 71 -5.71 0.27 -14.70
C PRO A 71 -6.04 -0.16 -13.28
N THR A 72 -5.23 -1.07 -12.73
CA THR A 72 -5.40 -1.61 -11.37
C THR A 72 -4.30 -1.18 -10.42
N GLY A 73 -3.15 -0.80 -10.94
CA GLY A 73 -2.01 -0.31 -10.19
C GLY A 73 -1.27 0.78 -10.94
N ILE A 74 -0.70 1.71 -10.21
CA ILE A 74 0.12 2.80 -10.72
C ILE A 74 1.35 2.95 -9.83
N TRP A 75 2.49 3.22 -10.45
CA TRP A 75 3.70 3.66 -9.78
C TRP A 75 4.38 4.74 -10.61
N VAL A 76 4.93 5.74 -9.95
CA VAL A 76 5.70 6.81 -10.60
C VAL A 76 7.08 6.84 -9.97
N THR A 77 8.12 6.78 -10.77
CA THR A 77 9.52 6.84 -10.34
C THR A 77 9.98 8.28 -10.06
N GLU A 78 11.12 8.45 -9.41
CA GLU A 78 11.69 9.77 -9.12
C GLU A 78 12.03 10.57 -10.38
N ASP A 79 12.39 9.92 -11.48
CA ASP A 79 12.60 10.55 -12.78
C ASP A 79 11.33 10.79 -13.59
N GLY A 80 10.15 10.49 -13.00
CA GLY A 80 8.84 10.81 -13.55
C GLY A 80 8.26 9.77 -14.50
N HIS A 81 8.89 8.59 -14.69
CA HIS A 81 8.31 7.51 -15.46
C HIS A 81 7.09 6.91 -14.75
N ILE A 82 6.04 6.65 -15.51
CA ILE A 82 4.74 6.17 -15.01
C ILE A 82 4.55 4.72 -15.46
N TYR A 83 4.36 3.81 -14.51
CA TYR A 83 4.07 2.40 -14.74
C TYR A 83 2.62 2.10 -14.38
N ILE A 84 1.87 1.53 -15.32
CA ILE A 84 0.44 1.22 -15.16
C ILE A 84 0.22 -0.28 -15.34
N CYS A 85 -0.38 -0.93 -14.37
CA CYS A 85 -0.82 -2.32 -14.49
C CYS A 85 -2.19 -2.39 -15.19
N GLU A 86 -2.24 -2.96 -16.36
CA GLU A 86 -3.46 -3.32 -17.10
C GLU A 86 -3.74 -4.82 -16.90
N MET A 87 -4.30 -5.15 -15.73
CA MET A 87 -4.46 -6.54 -15.28
C MET A 87 -5.21 -7.43 -16.28
N ASP A 88 -6.27 -6.92 -16.88
CA ASP A 88 -7.09 -7.69 -17.84
C ASP A 88 -6.41 -7.89 -19.19
N GLN A 89 -5.45 -7.04 -19.53
CA GLN A 89 -4.63 -7.14 -20.73
C GLN A 89 -3.37 -8.00 -20.51
N GLY A 90 -3.01 -8.23 -19.23
CA GLY A 90 -1.79 -8.96 -18.89
C GLY A 90 -0.52 -8.19 -19.21
N GLU A 91 -0.56 -6.87 -19.14
CA GLU A 91 0.60 -6.02 -19.46
C GLU A 91 0.79 -4.87 -18.47
N ILE A 92 2.01 -4.39 -18.38
CA ILE A 92 2.39 -3.16 -17.70
C ILE A 92 2.78 -2.16 -18.78
N ILE A 93 2.19 -0.96 -18.73
CA ILE A 93 2.48 0.11 -19.71
C ILE A 93 3.34 1.14 -19.02
N GLU A 94 4.42 1.55 -19.68
CA GLU A 94 5.32 2.60 -19.24
C GLU A 94 5.16 3.85 -20.10
N PHE A 95 5.04 5.02 -19.41
CA PHE A 95 5.09 6.35 -20.01
C PHE A 95 6.28 7.12 -19.44
N ASP A 96 6.84 8.05 -20.24
CA ASP A 96 7.88 8.97 -19.79
C ASP A 96 7.30 10.13 -18.95
N GLU A 97 8.16 11.01 -18.46
CA GLU A 97 7.82 12.20 -17.65
C GLU A 97 6.97 13.24 -18.40
N ASN A 98 6.89 13.11 -19.74
CA ASN A 98 6.06 13.95 -20.63
C ASN A 98 4.77 13.24 -21.08
N TYR A 99 4.48 12.06 -20.47
CA TYR A 99 3.29 11.25 -20.74
C TYR A 99 3.29 10.58 -22.11
N ASN A 100 4.44 10.44 -22.77
CA ASN A 100 4.56 9.69 -23.99
C ASN A 100 4.74 8.20 -23.68
N TYR A 101 4.14 7.35 -24.50
CA TYR A 101 4.33 5.91 -24.41
C TYR A 101 5.79 5.53 -24.65
N VAL A 102 6.33 4.73 -23.73
CA VAL A 102 7.70 4.17 -23.83
C VAL A 102 7.64 2.74 -24.32
N ARG A 103 6.96 1.86 -23.58
CA ARG A 103 6.85 0.42 -23.90
C ARG A 103 5.68 -0.23 -23.17
N ALA A 104 5.34 -1.45 -23.58
CA ALA A 104 4.44 -2.33 -22.83
C ALA A 104 5.18 -3.64 -22.51
N LEU A 105 5.14 -4.05 -21.25
CA LEU A 105 5.72 -5.29 -20.75
C LEU A 105 4.60 -6.31 -20.58
N GLY A 106 4.56 -7.33 -21.45
CA GLY A 106 3.65 -8.45 -21.38
C GLY A 106 4.14 -9.54 -20.43
N ASP A 107 3.63 -10.77 -20.63
CA ASP A 107 4.05 -11.94 -19.83
C ASP A 107 5.55 -12.21 -19.99
N PRO A 108 6.35 -12.07 -18.93
CA PRO A 108 7.79 -12.30 -18.98
C PRO A 108 8.17 -13.80 -18.94
N ASN A 109 7.20 -14.72 -19.14
CA ASN A 109 7.36 -16.16 -19.04
C ASN A 109 7.96 -16.60 -17.69
N CYS A 110 7.35 -16.17 -16.61
CA CYS A 110 7.78 -16.49 -15.25
C CYS A 110 7.85 -18.00 -15.01
N ILE A 111 9.04 -18.52 -14.79
CA ILE A 111 9.26 -19.95 -14.55
C ILE A 111 8.55 -20.36 -13.26
N GLY A 112 7.63 -21.31 -13.34
CA GLY A 112 6.88 -21.84 -12.19
C GLY A 112 5.63 -21.05 -11.82
N LEU A 113 5.27 -19.99 -12.55
CA LEU A 113 3.99 -19.32 -12.36
C LEU A 113 2.83 -20.28 -12.69
N THR A 114 1.95 -20.48 -11.71
CA THR A 114 0.84 -21.44 -11.80
C THR A 114 -0.47 -20.83 -12.29
N VAL A 115 -0.50 -19.50 -12.43
CA VAL A 115 -1.66 -18.71 -12.89
C VAL A 115 -1.30 -17.90 -14.13
N ALA A 116 -2.31 -17.36 -14.81
CA ALA A 116 -2.08 -16.43 -15.92
C ALA A 116 -1.40 -15.15 -15.40
N TYR A 117 -0.45 -14.60 -16.16
CA TYR A 117 0.19 -13.33 -15.83
C TYR A 117 -0.82 -12.18 -15.92
N ARG A 118 -1.23 -11.68 -14.77
CA ARG A 118 -2.20 -10.59 -14.63
C ARG A 118 -1.66 -9.60 -13.60
N PRO A 119 -0.82 -8.64 -14.03
CA PRO A 119 -0.21 -7.66 -13.12
C PRO A 119 -1.28 -6.79 -12.49
N LYS A 120 -1.31 -6.76 -11.16
CA LYS A 120 -2.32 -6.03 -10.37
C LYS A 120 -1.75 -4.78 -9.73
N ARG A 121 -0.53 -4.87 -9.21
CA ARG A 121 0.21 -3.78 -8.56
C ARG A 121 1.66 -3.85 -8.98
N ILE A 122 2.34 -2.71 -8.91
CA ILE A 122 3.76 -2.60 -9.24
C ILE A 122 4.40 -1.57 -8.33
N THR A 123 5.64 -1.83 -7.93
CA THR A 123 6.59 -0.80 -7.46
C THR A 123 7.91 -0.95 -8.21
N VAL A 124 8.67 0.14 -8.30
CA VAL A 124 9.96 0.16 -8.96
C VAL A 124 10.97 0.76 -7.97
N ASP A 125 12.10 0.09 -7.77
CA ASP A 125 13.15 0.59 -6.90
C ASP A 125 14.08 1.59 -7.62
N SER A 126 15.01 2.18 -6.87
CA SER A 126 15.93 3.21 -7.35
C SER A 126 16.90 2.74 -8.44
N VAL A 127 17.03 1.42 -8.67
CA VAL A 127 17.86 0.84 -9.72
C VAL A 127 17.02 0.30 -10.89
N GLY A 128 15.73 0.56 -10.90
CA GLY A 128 14.79 0.20 -11.97
C GLY A 128 14.28 -1.23 -11.92
N ARG A 129 14.54 -2.01 -10.86
CA ARG A 129 13.90 -3.32 -10.70
C ARG A 129 12.44 -3.15 -10.36
N MET A 130 11.60 -3.93 -11.02
CA MET A 130 10.16 -3.90 -10.83
C MET A 130 9.69 -5.07 -9.98
N TYR A 131 8.88 -4.79 -8.98
CA TYR A 131 8.22 -5.79 -8.15
C TYR A 131 6.74 -5.78 -8.48
N VAL A 132 6.28 -6.88 -9.06
CA VAL A 132 4.93 -6.99 -9.63
C VAL A 132 4.10 -7.97 -8.83
N LEU A 133 2.99 -7.49 -8.29
CA LEU A 133 1.96 -8.35 -7.72
C LEU A 133 1.10 -8.89 -8.86
N VAL A 134 1.21 -10.19 -9.14
CA VAL A 134 0.35 -10.89 -10.10
C VAL A 134 -0.88 -11.42 -9.38
N ASN A 135 -2.04 -11.23 -9.97
CA ASN A 135 -3.31 -11.62 -9.37
C ASN A 135 -3.38 -13.13 -9.09
N ASN A 136 -3.73 -13.51 -7.87
CA ASN A 136 -3.77 -14.89 -7.39
C ASN A 136 -2.42 -15.65 -7.48
N CYS A 137 -1.30 -14.95 -7.49
CA CYS A 137 0.03 -15.54 -7.43
C CYS A 137 0.34 -15.98 -5.99
N TYR A 138 0.65 -17.25 -5.81
CA TYR A 138 1.00 -17.83 -4.50
C TYR A 138 2.50 -17.92 -4.29
N GLU A 139 3.27 -17.70 -5.35
CA GLU A 139 4.73 -17.78 -5.36
C GLU A 139 5.39 -16.54 -4.75
N GLY A 140 4.62 -15.48 -4.49
CA GLY A 140 5.09 -14.17 -4.01
C GLY A 140 4.98 -13.08 -5.06
N PHE A 141 5.87 -12.08 -5.02
CA PHE A 141 5.96 -11.06 -6.08
C PHE A 141 6.88 -11.55 -7.19
N VAL A 142 6.57 -11.15 -8.41
CA VAL A 142 7.45 -11.30 -9.56
C VAL A 142 8.44 -10.14 -9.55
N GLU A 143 9.73 -10.43 -9.43
CA GLU A 143 10.80 -9.45 -9.64
C GLU A 143 11.22 -9.49 -11.10
N LEU A 144 11.19 -8.33 -11.75
CA LEU A 144 11.68 -8.11 -13.11
C LEU A 144 12.91 -7.21 -13.09
N ASP A 145 13.82 -7.44 -14.03
CA ASP A 145 14.90 -6.49 -14.28
C ASP A 145 14.38 -5.20 -14.97
N PRO A 146 15.22 -4.16 -15.14
CA PRO A 146 14.79 -2.92 -15.80
C PRO A 146 14.31 -3.10 -17.25
N GLU A 147 14.74 -4.16 -17.92
CA GLU A 147 14.31 -4.53 -19.28
C GLU A 147 12.97 -5.27 -19.30
N GLY A 148 12.46 -5.72 -18.13
CA GLY A 148 11.20 -6.44 -17.96
C GLY A 148 11.35 -7.97 -18.03
N ASN A 149 12.55 -8.50 -17.91
CA ASN A 149 12.77 -9.95 -17.88
C ASN A 149 12.55 -10.48 -16.45
N PHE A 150 12.01 -11.70 -16.36
CA PHE A 150 11.83 -12.38 -15.09
C PHE A 150 13.15 -12.72 -14.41
N ASN A 151 13.34 -12.28 -13.17
CA ASN A 151 14.48 -12.64 -12.34
C ASN A 151 14.13 -13.78 -11.38
N ARG A 152 13.16 -13.57 -10.50
CA ARG A 152 12.77 -14.50 -9.43
C ARG A 152 11.42 -14.14 -8.81
N TYR A 153 10.97 -14.97 -7.88
CA TYR A 153 9.90 -14.63 -6.95
C TYR A 153 10.50 -14.11 -5.63
N VAL A 154 9.83 -13.13 -5.03
CA VAL A 154 10.24 -12.49 -3.77
C VAL A 154 9.09 -12.60 -2.77
N GLY A 155 9.41 -12.86 -1.51
CA GLY A 155 8.46 -12.81 -0.41
C GLY A 155 7.39 -13.90 -0.43
N ALA A 156 7.70 -15.11 -0.92
CA ALA A 156 6.77 -16.22 -0.88
C ALA A 156 6.21 -16.43 0.54
N THR A 157 4.89 -16.49 0.67
CA THR A 157 4.24 -16.73 1.96
C THR A 157 4.38 -18.19 2.36
N PRO A 158 5.01 -18.51 3.51
CA PRO A 158 5.12 -19.89 3.95
C PRO A 158 3.74 -20.47 4.26
N VAL A 159 3.46 -21.65 3.75
CA VAL A 159 2.26 -22.42 4.13
C VAL A 159 2.48 -22.99 5.52
N THR A 160 1.93 -22.37 6.55
CA THR A 160 1.94 -22.89 7.91
C THR A 160 0.89 -24.00 8.04
N VAL A 161 1.27 -25.21 7.67
CA VAL A 161 0.44 -26.40 7.90
C VAL A 161 0.67 -26.89 9.31
N SER A 162 -0.34 -26.82 10.18
CA SER A 162 -0.24 -27.34 11.54
C SER A 162 0.08 -28.85 11.51
N LEU A 163 0.86 -29.33 12.48
CA LEU A 163 1.17 -30.77 12.58
C LEU A 163 -0.10 -31.62 12.74
N VAL A 164 -1.12 -31.04 13.37
CA VAL A 164 -2.44 -31.68 13.54
C VAL A 164 -3.15 -31.84 12.20
N ASP A 165 -3.12 -30.82 11.35
CA ASP A 165 -3.74 -30.88 10.03
C ASP A 165 -3.00 -31.82 9.09
N ARG A 166 -1.65 -31.87 9.15
CA ARG A 166 -0.85 -32.88 8.43
C ARG A 166 -1.22 -34.29 8.86
N PHE A 167 -1.42 -34.54 10.18
CA PHE A 167 -1.85 -35.82 10.70
C PHE A 167 -3.26 -36.17 10.20
N TRP A 168 -4.25 -35.27 10.29
CA TRP A 168 -5.59 -35.51 9.81
C TRP A 168 -5.63 -35.81 8.32
N ARG A 169 -4.84 -35.10 7.52
CA ARG A 169 -4.76 -35.34 6.08
C ARG A 169 -4.13 -36.68 5.73
N SER A 170 -3.18 -37.16 6.54
CA SER A 170 -2.52 -38.46 6.31
C SER A 170 -3.46 -39.68 6.50
N ILE A 171 -4.56 -39.49 7.24
CA ILE A 171 -5.57 -40.54 7.49
C ILE A 171 -6.85 -40.38 6.67
N GLN A 172 -6.97 -39.32 5.86
CA GLN A 172 -8.08 -39.09 4.96
C GLN A 172 -7.94 -39.94 3.68
N THR A 173 -9.08 -40.39 3.15
CA THR A 173 -9.14 -41.04 1.82
C THR A 173 -8.94 -40.00 0.73
N GLU A 174 -8.54 -40.44 -0.50
CA GLU A 174 -8.37 -39.55 -1.65
C GLU A 174 -9.63 -38.72 -1.96
N ALA A 175 -10.82 -39.29 -1.83
CA ALA A 175 -12.09 -38.58 -2.02
C ALA A 175 -12.36 -37.54 -0.91
N GLN A 176 -11.88 -37.76 0.28
CA GLN A 176 -11.96 -36.79 1.39
C GLN A 176 -10.89 -35.69 1.23
N GLN A 177 -9.69 -36.04 0.78
CA GLN A 177 -8.63 -35.06 0.46
C GLN A 177 -9.03 -34.13 -0.68
N ALA A 178 -9.72 -34.62 -1.70
CA ALA A 178 -10.24 -33.83 -2.79
C ALA A 178 -11.37 -32.85 -2.38
N ARG A 179 -12.04 -33.12 -1.24
CA ARG A 179 -13.09 -32.25 -0.66
C ARG A 179 -12.58 -31.38 0.47
N SER A 180 -11.40 -31.65 1.02
CA SER A 180 -10.77 -30.77 1.99
C SER A 180 -10.29 -29.53 1.28
N SER A 181 -10.52 -28.35 1.90
CA SER A 181 -10.00 -27.09 1.38
C SER A 181 -8.51 -27.24 1.06
N LEU A 182 -8.14 -26.89 -0.15
CA LEU A 182 -6.73 -26.72 -0.53
C LEU A 182 -6.15 -25.65 0.40
N TRP A 183 -5.12 -25.98 1.15
CA TRP A 183 -4.35 -24.99 1.87
C TRP A 183 -3.49 -24.23 0.86
N LEU A 184 -4.09 -23.26 0.24
CA LEU A 184 -3.36 -22.33 -0.60
C LEU A 184 -2.66 -21.31 0.32
N PRO A 185 -1.43 -20.92 0.02
CA PRO A 185 -0.82 -19.78 0.67
C PRO A 185 -1.72 -18.56 0.51
N THR A 186 -1.71 -17.64 1.47
CA THR A 186 -2.37 -16.35 1.31
C THR A 186 -1.65 -15.55 0.24
N THR A 187 -2.40 -14.84 -0.59
CA THR A 187 -1.84 -13.95 -1.62
C THR A 187 -1.75 -12.52 -1.07
N TYR A 188 -0.77 -11.79 -1.52
CA TYR A 188 -0.68 -10.36 -1.25
C TYR A 188 -1.80 -9.58 -1.95
N SER A 189 -2.23 -8.49 -1.32
CA SER A 189 -3.30 -7.62 -1.84
C SER A 189 -2.77 -6.32 -2.44
N ASP A 190 -1.73 -5.77 -1.83
CA ASP A 190 -1.09 -4.52 -2.26
C ASP A 190 0.38 -4.50 -1.85
N LEU A 191 1.16 -3.58 -2.44
CA LEU A 191 2.57 -3.40 -2.13
C LEU A 191 3.00 -1.94 -2.35
N ALA A 192 3.97 -1.50 -1.55
CA ALA A 192 4.66 -0.22 -1.66
C ALA A 192 6.14 -0.41 -1.32
N ILE A 193 6.99 0.50 -1.74
CA ILE A 193 8.43 0.46 -1.45
C ILE A 193 8.86 1.80 -0.83
N ASP A 194 9.73 1.76 0.18
CA ASP A 194 10.31 2.96 0.78
C ASP A 194 11.61 3.40 0.06
N ALA A 195 12.16 4.54 0.45
CA ALA A 195 13.38 5.10 -0.11
C ALA A 195 14.62 4.22 0.13
N ASP A 196 14.61 3.39 1.17
CA ASP A 196 15.67 2.44 1.50
C ASP A 196 15.55 1.11 0.72
N GLY A 197 14.48 0.94 -0.05
CA GLY A 197 14.23 -0.26 -0.87
C GLY A 197 13.56 -1.40 -0.12
N PHE A 198 13.00 -1.18 1.07
CA PHE A 198 12.16 -2.17 1.73
C PHE A 198 10.76 -2.19 1.10
N ILE A 199 10.28 -3.39 0.81
CA ILE A 199 8.95 -3.61 0.25
C ILE A 199 7.97 -3.90 1.38
N TYR A 200 6.95 -3.07 1.49
CA TYR A 200 5.84 -3.28 2.41
C TYR A 200 4.68 -3.91 1.64
N ALA A 201 4.12 -4.96 2.19
CA ALA A 201 3.08 -5.73 1.52
C ALA A 201 1.94 -6.06 2.46
N SER A 202 0.71 -5.86 2.00
CA SER A 202 -0.50 -6.24 2.74
C SER A 202 -1.05 -7.59 2.27
N ILE A 203 -1.69 -8.30 3.20
CA ILE A 203 -2.38 -9.57 2.97
C ILE A 203 -3.83 -9.37 3.40
N ALA A 204 -4.75 -9.33 2.43
CA ALA A 204 -6.18 -9.16 2.69
C ALA A 204 -6.83 -10.48 3.14
N ASP A 205 -6.37 -11.00 4.27
CA ASP A 205 -6.89 -12.20 4.90
C ASP A 205 -6.93 -12.00 6.41
N SER A 206 -8.15 -11.88 6.96
CA SER A 206 -8.37 -11.70 8.41
C SER A 206 -7.90 -12.88 9.27
N THR A 207 -7.50 -13.98 8.65
CA THR A 207 -6.92 -15.15 9.36
C THR A 207 -5.40 -15.13 9.36
N SER A 208 -4.77 -14.22 8.62
CA SER A 208 -3.31 -14.07 8.60
C SER A 208 -2.82 -13.57 9.96
N LYS A 209 -1.77 -14.20 10.46
CA LYS A 209 -1.08 -13.74 11.67
C LYS A 209 -0.20 -12.53 11.42
N ASP A 210 0.32 -12.44 10.18
CA ASP A 210 1.21 -11.39 9.72
C ASP A 210 0.58 -10.71 8.50
N PRO A 211 -0.46 -9.85 8.71
CA PRO A 211 -1.19 -9.24 7.62
C PRO A 211 -0.39 -8.17 6.87
N ILE A 212 0.69 -7.68 7.46
CA ILE A 212 1.63 -6.75 6.84
C ILE A 212 3.04 -7.32 7.00
N ARG A 213 3.81 -7.26 5.91
CA ARG A 213 5.21 -7.66 5.88
C ARG A 213 6.08 -6.52 5.39
N LYS A 214 7.28 -6.42 5.95
CA LYS A 214 8.36 -5.53 5.48
C LYS A 214 9.49 -6.42 4.98
N LEU A 215 9.67 -6.45 3.67
CA LEU A 215 10.64 -7.36 3.03
C LEU A 215 11.88 -6.59 2.62
N ASN A 216 13.04 -7.17 2.87
CA ASN A 216 14.31 -6.68 2.31
C ASN A 216 14.46 -7.09 0.84
N ALA A 217 15.53 -6.62 0.19
CA ALA A 217 15.83 -6.96 -1.20
C ALA A 217 16.04 -8.47 -1.46
N SER A 218 16.31 -9.27 -0.43
CA SER A 218 16.39 -10.74 -0.54
C SER A 218 15.03 -11.42 -0.46
N GLY A 219 14.01 -10.71 0.02
CA GLY A 219 12.65 -11.21 0.23
C GLY A 219 12.40 -11.75 1.63
N ASP A 220 13.34 -11.49 2.57
CA ASP A 220 13.16 -11.86 3.98
C ASP A 220 12.31 -10.81 4.68
N ASP A 221 11.39 -11.27 5.53
CA ASP A 221 10.60 -10.39 6.38
C ASP A 221 11.47 -9.84 7.50
N VAL A 222 11.61 -8.52 7.53
CA VAL A 222 12.41 -7.78 8.51
C VAL A 222 11.55 -6.89 9.41
N MET A 223 10.23 -7.08 9.41
CA MET A 223 9.36 -6.39 10.35
C MET A 223 9.75 -6.81 11.77
N PRO A 224 10.11 -5.87 12.66
CA PRO A 224 10.57 -6.23 13.99
C PRO A 224 9.50 -7.02 14.75
N GLU A 225 9.85 -8.22 15.18
CA GLU A 225 9.08 -8.97 16.18
C GLU A 225 9.30 -8.33 17.57
N ASN A 226 8.23 -8.01 18.25
CA ASN A 226 8.33 -7.51 19.63
C ASN A 226 7.98 -8.62 20.61
N GLU A 227 8.94 -9.00 21.43
CA GLU A 227 8.76 -10.03 22.47
C GLU A 227 7.65 -9.70 23.48
N PHE A 228 7.26 -8.43 23.60
CA PHE A 228 6.25 -7.96 24.56
C PHE A 228 4.86 -7.77 23.97
N THR A 229 4.73 -7.77 22.66
CA THR A 229 3.45 -7.69 21.97
C THR A 229 3.51 -8.64 20.78
N GLU A 230 2.76 -9.76 20.83
CA GLU A 230 2.24 -10.30 19.60
C GLU A 230 1.46 -9.13 18.99
N ARG A 231 2.01 -8.46 17.98
CA ARG A 231 1.42 -7.23 17.45
C ARG A 231 0.36 -7.59 16.44
N PRO A 232 -0.89 -7.64 16.86
CA PRO A 232 -1.95 -7.65 15.91
C PRO A 232 -1.96 -6.29 15.19
N MET A 233 -1.76 -6.27 13.86
CA MET A 233 -2.02 -5.08 13.05
C MET A 233 -3.49 -5.02 12.70
N GLY A 234 -4.10 -3.83 12.86
CA GLY A 234 -5.54 -3.66 12.80
C GLY A 234 -6.22 -3.92 14.14
N ASP A 235 -7.50 -4.18 14.11
CA ASP A 235 -8.33 -4.47 15.29
C ASP A 235 -8.45 -5.96 15.57
N TYR A 236 -8.60 -6.27 16.86
CA TYR A 236 -8.80 -7.63 17.36
C TYR A 236 -9.90 -7.68 18.41
N ASP A 237 -10.63 -8.77 18.47
CA ASP A 237 -11.57 -9.03 19.54
C ASP A 237 -10.87 -9.56 20.81
N GLU A 238 -11.62 -9.71 21.90
CA GLU A 238 -11.10 -10.22 23.19
C GLU A 238 -10.52 -11.64 23.10
N SER A 239 -10.83 -12.39 22.05
CA SER A 239 -10.29 -13.73 21.79
C SER A 239 -8.99 -13.72 20.98
N GLY A 240 -8.56 -12.53 20.53
CA GLY A 240 -7.39 -12.37 19.66
C GLY A 240 -7.67 -12.67 18.19
N LYS A 241 -8.95 -12.69 17.78
CA LYS A 241 -9.32 -12.83 16.38
C LYS A 241 -9.31 -11.47 15.70
N SER A 242 -8.67 -11.36 14.53
CA SER A 242 -8.68 -10.13 13.74
C SER A 242 -10.10 -9.73 13.34
N LEU A 243 -10.40 -8.46 13.50
CA LEU A 243 -11.63 -7.81 13.04
C LEU A 243 -11.39 -7.00 11.76
N SER A 244 -10.13 -6.74 11.43
CA SER A 244 -9.72 -5.96 10.27
C SER A 244 -9.40 -6.83 9.06
N ASN A 245 -9.53 -6.24 7.86
CA ASN A 245 -9.06 -6.80 6.60
C ASN A 245 -8.23 -5.74 5.88
N LEU A 246 -6.91 -5.85 6.00
CA LEU A 246 -5.95 -4.84 5.54
C LEU A 246 -5.67 -5.03 4.05
N THR A 247 -6.23 -4.16 3.20
CA THR A 247 -6.26 -4.36 1.74
C THR A 247 -5.24 -3.56 0.97
N ASN A 248 -4.94 -2.33 1.40
CA ASN A 248 -4.05 -1.42 0.68
C ASN A 248 -3.00 -0.87 1.64
N ILE A 249 -1.83 -0.53 1.09
CA ILE A 249 -0.70 -0.03 1.85
C ILE A 249 -0.02 1.13 1.10
N ALA A 250 0.36 2.16 1.84
CA ALA A 250 1.19 3.25 1.36
C ALA A 250 2.34 3.48 2.34
N VAL A 251 3.48 3.93 1.84
CA VAL A 251 4.67 4.20 2.65
C VAL A 251 5.13 5.63 2.41
N ALA A 252 5.46 6.34 3.48
CA ALA A 252 6.06 7.67 3.45
C ALA A 252 7.60 7.57 3.44
N ASP A 253 8.28 8.66 3.09
CA ASP A 253 9.75 8.71 2.96
C ASP A 253 10.49 8.40 4.27
N ASP A 254 9.87 8.67 5.42
CA ASP A 254 10.41 8.35 6.76
C ASP A 254 10.20 6.88 7.17
N GLY A 255 9.62 6.07 6.28
CA GLY A 255 9.32 4.64 6.49
C GLY A 255 8.04 4.38 7.29
N ARG A 256 7.32 5.42 7.76
CA ARG A 256 5.98 5.25 8.32
C ARG A 256 5.04 4.73 7.22
N PHE A 257 4.11 3.86 7.56
CA PHE A 257 3.20 3.28 6.59
C PHE A 257 1.75 3.34 7.03
N ALA A 258 0.87 3.59 6.07
CA ALA A 258 -0.56 3.63 6.24
C ALA A 258 -1.21 2.39 5.63
N VAL A 259 -2.15 1.80 6.34
CA VAL A 259 -2.87 0.59 5.91
C VAL A 259 -4.37 0.83 5.96
N LEU A 260 -5.04 0.45 4.89
CA LEU A 260 -6.47 0.58 4.74
C LEU A 260 -7.19 -0.68 5.22
N ASP A 261 -8.06 -0.54 6.22
CA ASP A 261 -8.98 -1.59 6.65
C ASP A 261 -10.31 -1.48 5.89
N SER A 262 -10.60 -2.47 5.06
CA SER A 262 -11.82 -2.51 4.25
C SER A 262 -13.08 -2.91 5.05
N VAL A 263 -12.95 -3.45 6.26
CA VAL A 263 -14.11 -3.83 7.08
C VAL A 263 -14.77 -2.62 7.73
N TYR A 264 -13.94 -1.76 8.33
CA TYR A 264 -14.43 -0.58 9.04
C TYR A 264 -14.10 0.72 8.33
N SER A 265 -13.53 0.64 7.10
CA SER A 265 -13.12 1.81 6.30
C SER A 265 -12.21 2.76 7.08
N ARG A 266 -11.26 2.21 7.85
CA ARG A 266 -10.29 2.95 8.67
C ARG A 266 -8.90 2.90 8.08
N ILE A 267 -8.13 3.90 8.39
CA ILE A 267 -6.71 3.96 8.10
C ILE A 267 -5.95 3.83 9.43
N PHE A 268 -5.05 2.85 9.48
CA PHE A 268 -4.08 2.70 10.56
C PHE A 268 -2.74 3.19 10.06
N VAL A 269 -2.05 4.03 10.84
CA VAL A 269 -0.69 4.46 10.52
C VAL A 269 0.28 3.93 11.56
N TYR A 270 1.33 3.30 11.05
CA TYR A 270 2.38 2.66 11.85
C TYR A 270 3.72 3.33 11.61
N SER A 271 4.59 3.30 12.62
CA SER A 271 6.02 3.61 12.43
C SER A 271 6.71 2.55 11.57
N SER A 272 7.89 2.85 11.07
CA SER A 272 8.73 1.90 10.30
C SER A 272 9.02 0.58 11.04
N ASP A 273 8.89 0.58 12.38
CA ASP A 273 9.04 -0.56 13.27
C ASP A 273 7.70 -1.28 13.57
N GLY A 274 6.60 -0.91 12.90
CA GLY A 274 5.29 -1.52 13.07
C GLY A 274 4.54 -1.15 14.36
N ASN A 275 4.91 -0.04 15.04
CA ASN A 275 4.12 0.47 16.14
C ASN A 275 2.96 1.31 15.62
N LEU A 276 1.75 1.09 16.16
CA LEU A 276 0.59 1.92 15.84
C LEU A 276 0.79 3.34 16.37
N MET A 277 0.73 4.30 15.49
CA MET A 277 0.85 5.73 15.83
C MET A 277 -0.53 6.34 16.05
N TYR A 278 -1.42 6.16 15.09
CA TYR A 278 -2.78 6.69 15.13
C TYR A 278 -3.67 5.98 14.12
N GLU A 279 -4.97 6.18 14.26
CA GLU A 279 -5.99 5.76 13.30
C GLU A 279 -6.94 6.92 13.00
N PHE A 280 -7.56 6.91 11.83
CA PHE A 280 -8.56 7.88 11.42
C PHE A 280 -9.50 7.33 10.34
N GLY A 281 -10.50 8.12 9.90
CA GLY A 281 -11.53 7.67 8.98
C GLY A 281 -12.65 6.90 9.69
N GLY A 282 -12.94 5.70 9.22
CA GLY A 282 -14.00 4.83 9.73
C GLY A 282 -15.29 4.91 8.91
N SER A 283 -16.10 3.86 8.95
CA SER A 283 -17.35 3.76 8.19
C SER A 283 -18.39 4.77 8.63
N GLY A 284 -19.06 5.41 7.69
CA GLY A 284 -20.19 6.32 7.99
C GLY A 284 -20.41 7.36 6.92
N ASN A 285 -21.43 8.22 7.12
CA ASN A 285 -21.82 9.29 6.21
C ASN A 285 -21.46 10.69 6.74
N ALA A 286 -20.82 10.78 7.90
CA ALA A 286 -20.35 12.04 8.44
C ALA A 286 -19.07 12.48 7.74
N GLU A 287 -18.75 13.76 7.84
CA GLU A 287 -17.50 14.33 7.36
C GLU A 287 -16.30 13.55 7.91
N GLY A 288 -15.31 13.24 7.06
CA GLY A 288 -14.16 12.42 7.41
C GLY A 288 -14.42 10.92 7.55
N LYS A 289 -15.64 10.46 7.24
CA LYS A 289 -15.96 9.02 7.16
C LYS A 289 -15.87 8.52 5.73
N LEU A 290 -15.61 7.23 5.61
CA LEU A 290 -15.41 6.52 4.35
C LEU A 290 -16.48 5.45 4.17
N ASN A 291 -16.72 5.02 2.93
CA ASN A 291 -17.72 3.99 2.67
C ASN A 291 -17.12 2.79 1.92
N SER A 292 -16.41 3.03 0.81
CA SER A 292 -15.77 1.99 0.02
C SER A 292 -14.40 2.47 -0.45
N PRO A 293 -13.43 2.64 0.48
CA PRO A 293 -12.10 3.08 0.12
C PRO A 293 -11.36 1.97 -0.63
N VAL A 294 -10.71 2.33 -1.77
CA VAL A 294 -10.05 1.38 -2.68
C VAL A 294 -8.61 1.72 -3.01
N GLY A 295 -8.12 2.88 -2.58
CA GLY A 295 -6.74 3.30 -2.78
C GLY A 295 -6.31 4.31 -1.73
N ILE A 296 -5.02 4.31 -1.41
CA ILE A 296 -4.40 5.19 -0.42
C ILE A 296 -3.00 5.55 -0.88
N CYS A 297 -2.60 6.81 -0.68
CA CYS A 297 -1.19 7.22 -0.78
C CYS A 297 -0.89 8.38 0.18
N PHE A 298 0.38 8.57 0.49
CA PHE A 298 0.84 9.79 1.13
C PHE A 298 1.03 10.89 0.10
N MET A 299 0.72 12.12 0.48
CA MET A 299 1.04 13.38 -0.19
C MET A 299 1.73 14.26 0.85
N ASP A 300 3.04 14.14 0.94
CA ASP A 300 3.85 14.68 2.04
C ASP A 300 3.33 14.18 3.40
N GLU A 301 2.88 15.07 4.28
CA GLU A 301 2.24 14.68 5.54
C GLU A 301 0.76 14.33 5.40
N LYS A 302 0.10 14.65 4.28
CA LYS A 302 -1.31 14.35 4.05
C LYS A 302 -1.49 12.92 3.57
N VAL A 303 -2.69 12.41 3.72
CA VAL A 303 -3.09 11.10 3.22
C VAL A 303 -4.26 11.26 2.26
N LEU A 304 -4.07 10.79 1.04
CA LEU A 304 -5.11 10.72 0.02
C LEU A 304 -5.79 9.36 0.07
N VAL A 305 -7.11 9.35 0.08
CA VAL A 305 -7.91 8.11 0.04
C VAL A 305 -8.94 8.22 -1.07
N VAL A 306 -8.96 7.25 -1.96
CA VAL A 306 -9.99 7.16 -2.98
C VAL A 306 -11.16 6.36 -2.45
N ASP A 307 -12.35 6.96 -2.44
CA ASP A 307 -13.60 6.29 -2.06
C ASP A 307 -14.50 6.05 -3.27
N LEU A 308 -14.67 4.78 -3.62
CA LEU A 308 -15.47 4.37 -4.78
C LEU A 308 -16.95 4.66 -4.61
N ALA A 309 -17.50 4.52 -3.40
CA ALA A 309 -18.91 4.76 -3.14
C ALA A 309 -19.25 6.25 -3.14
N TYR A 310 -18.35 7.08 -2.63
CA TYR A 310 -18.51 8.54 -2.68
C TYR A 310 -18.05 9.14 -4.00
N GLN A 311 -17.31 8.38 -4.82
CA GLN A 311 -16.74 8.82 -6.09
C GLN A 311 -15.89 10.07 -5.91
N SER A 312 -14.97 10.04 -4.96
CA SER A 312 -14.16 11.17 -4.50
C SER A 312 -12.74 10.75 -4.16
N VAL A 313 -11.88 11.75 -4.04
CA VAL A 313 -10.61 11.66 -3.33
C VAL A 313 -10.75 12.43 -2.03
N GLU A 314 -10.62 11.76 -0.91
CA GLU A 314 -10.61 12.35 0.42
C GLU A 314 -9.18 12.74 0.79
N VAL A 315 -8.97 14.01 1.14
CA VAL A 315 -7.68 14.55 1.57
C VAL A 315 -7.71 14.71 3.07
N PHE A 316 -6.95 13.89 3.78
CA PHE A 316 -6.77 14.00 5.22
C PHE A 316 -5.48 14.72 5.53
N ALA A 317 -5.55 15.73 6.38
CA ALA A 317 -4.40 16.49 6.86
C ALA A 317 -4.11 16.21 8.34
N PRO A 318 -2.84 16.26 8.78
CA PRO A 318 -2.52 16.12 10.18
C PRO A 318 -3.05 17.31 10.97
N THR A 319 -3.60 17.05 12.14
CA THR A 319 -3.81 18.06 13.19
C THR A 319 -2.46 18.47 13.78
N GLU A 320 -2.41 19.48 14.67
CA GLU A 320 -1.18 19.81 15.40
C GLU A 320 -0.59 18.58 16.11
N TYR A 321 -1.43 17.77 16.73
CA TYR A 321 -1.00 16.53 17.39
C TYR A 321 -0.43 15.50 16.40
N GLY A 322 -1.07 15.29 15.27
CA GLY A 322 -0.59 14.40 14.21
C GLY A 322 0.72 14.90 13.59
N HIS A 323 0.81 16.19 13.32
CA HIS A 323 2.03 16.83 12.81
C HIS A 323 3.23 16.61 13.74
N LEU A 324 3.07 16.84 15.05
CA LEU A 324 4.14 16.61 16.03
C LEU A 324 4.61 15.14 16.05
N ILE A 325 3.68 14.19 15.92
CA ILE A 325 4.03 12.76 15.83
C ILE A 325 4.83 12.49 14.56
N ASN A 326 4.40 13.03 13.42
CA ASN A 326 5.08 12.87 12.14
C ASN A 326 6.49 13.44 12.18
N GLN A 327 6.66 14.66 12.71
CA GLN A 327 7.97 15.29 12.85
C GLN A 327 8.90 14.49 13.77
N GLY A 328 8.37 13.93 14.86
CA GLY A 328 9.13 13.06 15.75
C GLY A 328 9.62 11.78 15.05
N LEU A 329 8.78 11.17 14.21
CA LEU A 329 9.14 9.99 13.42
C LEU A 329 10.17 10.35 12.34
N GLU A 330 9.99 11.46 11.64
CA GLU A 330 10.91 11.93 10.61
C GLU A 330 12.29 12.27 11.19
N ALA A 331 12.37 12.99 12.30
CA ALA A 331 13.63 13.24 12.99
C ALA A 331 14.31 11.93 13.42
N GLN A 332 13.51 10.96 13.91
CA GLN A 332 14.02 9.65 14.32
C GLN A 332 14.55 8.84 13.13
N SER A 333 13.92 8.92 11.96
CA SER A 333 14.38 8.23 10.74
C SER A 333 15.74 8.75 10.26
N ARG A 334 16.00 10.04 10.46
CA ARG A 334 17.30 10.68 10.20
C ARG A 334 18.32 10.50 11.32
N TYR A 335 17.99 9.74 12.36
CA TYR A 335 18.82 9.54 13.57
C TYR A 335 19.08 10.83 14.36
N ASP A 336 18.28 11.88 14.16
CA ASP A 336 18.32 13.11 14.96
C ASP A 336 17.46 12.95 16.23
N TYR A 337 18.04 12.28 17.20
CA TYR A 337 17.32 11.93 18.44
C TYR A 337 17.12 13.14 19.38
N ASP A 338 17.94 14.18 19.25
CA ASP A 338 17.76 15.42 20.03
C ASP A 338 16.52 16.16 19.53
N GLU A 339 16.38 16.31 18.22
CA GLU A 339 15.20 16.89 17.59
C GLU A 339 13.96 16.05 17.87
N ALA A 340 14.05 14.72 17.66
CA ALA A 340 12.96 13.79 17.93
C ALA A 340 12.46 13.89 19.40
N ALA A 341 13.37 13.97 20.37
CA ALA A 341 13.02 14.13 21.77
C ALA A 341 12.23 15.42 22.04
N GLY A 342 12.56 16.52 21.34
CA GLY A 342 11.83 17.76 21.40
C GLY A 342 10.37 17.62 20.93
N TYR A 343 10.14 16.91 19.84
CA TYR A 343 8.79 16.61 19.35
C TYR A 343 8.05 15.65 20.27
N TRP A 344 8.70 14.59 20.76
CA TRP A 344 8.07 13.64 21.68
C TRP A 344 7.63 14.29 22.99
N GLN A 345 8.39 15.28 23.50
CA GLN A 345 7.97 16.04 24.67
C GLN A 345 6.69 16.84 24.39
N GLN A 346 6.60 17.53 23.25
CA GLN A 346 5.41 18.27 22.85
C GLN A 346 4.19 17.35 22.67
N VAL A 347 4.39 16.16 22.07
CA VAL A 347 3.33 15.13 21.97
C VAL A 347 2.83 14.74 23.35
N LEU A 348 3.73 14.53 24.33
CA LEU A 348 3.35 14.17 25.71
C LEU A 348 2.70 15.31 26.47
N ASP A 349 2.99 16.55 26.15
CA ASP A 349 2.30 17.72 26.74
C ASP A 349 0.82 17.77 26.32
N ILE A 350 0.48 17.26 25.12
CA ILE A 350 -0.89 17.11 24.64
C ILE A 350 -1.53 15.81 25.14
N ASN A 351 -0.80 14.68 25.05
CA ASN A 351 -1.25 13.35 25.42
C ASN A 351 -0.16 12.58 26.18
N ASN A 352 -0.15 12.70 27.50
CA ASN A 352 0.86 12.10 28.37
C ASN A 352 0.85 10.56 28.39
N ASN A 353 -0.17 9.94 27.82
CA ASN A 353 -0.30 8.47 27.72
C ASN A 353 0.17 7.92 26.37
N PHE A 354 0.72 8.76 25.49
CA PHE A 354 1.21 8.28 24.19
C PHE A 354 2.46 7.43 24.38
N TYR A 355 2.27 6.12 24.26
CA TYR A 355 3.30 5.12 24.59
C TYR A 355 4.59 5.31 23.80
N TYR A 356 4.48 5.56 22.48
CA TYR A 356 5.65 5.64 21.60
C TYR A 356 6.56 6.85 21.92
N ALA A 357 5.98 8.01 22.28
CA ALA A 357 6.76 9.16 22.72
C ALA A 357 7.49 8.89 24.04
N ASN A 358 6.85 8.21 24.99
CA ASN A 358 7.51 7.77 26.23
C ASN A 358 8.69 6.83 25.95
N LEU A 359 8.53 5.91 24.99
CA LEU A 359 9.60 5.01 24.55
C LEU A 359 10.75 5.78 23.89
N GLY A 360 10.42 6.74 23.01
CA GLY A 360 11.40 7.60 22.32
C GLY A 360 12.24 8.41 23.28
N LEU A 361 11.61 9.07 24.28
CA LEU A 361 12.34 9.80 25.33
C LEU A 361 13.18 8.88 26.20
N GLY A 362 12.68 7.67 26.53
CA GLY A 362 13.46 6.69 27.28
C GLY A 362 14.73 6.25 26.53
N LYS A 363 14.63 5.99 25.23
CA LYS A 363 15.81 5.69 24.39
C LYS A 363 16.80 6.84 24.32
N TYR A 364 16.33 8.09 24.27
CA TYR A 364 17.18 9.28 24.30
C TYR A 364 17.95 9.42 25.61
N GLN A 365 17.30 9.19 26.76
CA GLN A 365 17.95 9.29 28.10
C GLN A 365 19.00 8.21 28.38
N LEU A 366 18.98 7.10 27.65
CA LEU A 366 19.94 5.99 27.81
C LEU A 366 21.22 6.15 26.98
N ARG A 367 21.35 7.23 26.22
CA ARG A 367 22.54 7.60 25.42
C ARG A 367 23.42 8.57 26.14
#